data_bec873174c44f84cd11804807bae0f33
#
_entry.id   bec873174c44f84cd11804807bae0f33
#
_cell.length_a   1.000
_cell.length_b   1.000
_cell.length_c   1.000
_cell.angle_alpha   90.00
_cell.angle_beta   90.00
_cell.angle_gamma   90.00
#
_symmetry.space_group_name_H-M   'P 1'
#
loop_
_entity.id
_entity.type
_entity.pdbx_description
1 polymer ?
#
loop_
_entity_poly.entity_id
_entity_poly.type
_entity_poly.pdbx_seq_one_letter_code
_entity_poly.pdbx_strand_id
1 'polypeptide(L)'
;MSAADAHAQRIAVIIGSTRPGRICPEIATWMTTALQRDSALRYELIDLAQVNLPFLDEPLMAALGTYEHEHTRAWSRQISGYDGFVFVFPQYNWGYPAPLKNALDFLYHEWHDKPATSVTYGSRGGNRGAQQIQQVFAGLHMRPLANHLEVSITDDQVDANWQLTDLQATMRPYLGQARALDTQMSEALTDTQEQPGTVTARL
;
A
#
# COMPACT_ATOMS: atom_id res chain seq x y z
N MET A 1 -19.86 -12.02 -13.37
CA MET A 1 -18.70 -11.16 -13.71
C MET A 1 -18.79 -10.81 -15.18
N SER A 2 -18.87 -9.52 -15.51
CA SER A 2 -18.86 -9.02 -16.91
C SER A 2 -17.48 -9.25 -17.53
N ALA A 3 -17.40 -9.37 -18.87
CA ALA A 3 -16.12 -9.48 -19.58
C ALA A 3 -15.21 -8.24 -19.34
N ALA A 4 -15.77 -7.09 -18.95
CA ALA A 4 -15.05 -5.91 -18.52
C ALA A 4 -14.32 -6.08 -17.17
N ASP A 5 -14.86 -6.93 -16.26
CA ASP A 5 -14.23 -7.21 -14.96
C ASP A 5 -12.95 -8.06 -15.06
N ALA A 6 -12.81 -8.81 -16.16
CA ALA A 6 -11.68 -9.73 -16.35
C ALA A 6 -10.36 -9.02 -16.79
N HIS A 7 -10.43 -7.72 -17.13
CA HIS A 7 -9.29 -6.94 -17.66
C HIS A 7 -8.97 -5.69 -16.81
N ALA A 8 -9.73 -5.42 -15.73
CA ALA A 8 -9.44 -4.28 -14.86
C ALA A 8 -8.13 -4.51 -14.11
N GLN A 9 -7.20 -3.54 -14.20
CA GLN A 9 -5.95 -3.55 -13.43
C GLN A 9 -6.24 -3.53 -11.94
N ARG A 10 -5.52 -4.34 -11.18
CA ARG A 10 -5.77 -4.60 -9.75
C ARG A 10 -4.77 -3.86 -8.88
N ILE A 11 -5.28 -3.13 -7.90
CA ILE A 11 -4.48 -2.35 -6.96
C ILE A 11 -4.68 -2.91 -5.55
N ALA A 12 -3.60 -3.31 -4.90
CA ALA A 12 -3.67 -3.72 -3.51
C ALA A 12 -3.64 -2.50 -2.58
N VAL A 13 -4.64 -2.40 -1.70
CA VAL A 13 -4.65 -1.47 -0.57
C VAL A 13 -4.19 -2.24 0.67
N ILE A 14 -2.92 -2.05 1.05
CA ILE A 14 -2.26 -2.84 2.10
C ILE A 14 -2.42 -2.15 3.45
N ILE A 15 -3.07 -2.83 4.40
CA ILE A 15 -3.23 -2.40 5.79
C ILE A 15 -1.93 -2.74 6.55
N GLY A 16 -1.06 -1.73 6.74
CA GLY A 16 0.31 -1.91 7.24
C GLY A 16 0.45 -2.05 8.75
N SER A 17 -0.60 -1.80 9.54
CA SER A 17 -0.57 -1.94 10.99
C SER A 17 -1.23 -3.24 11.44
N THR A 18 -0.58 -3.97 12.34
CA THR A 18 -1.13 -5.18 12.99
C THR A 18 -1.41 -4.99 14.47
N ARG A 19 -1.26 -3.75 15.01
CA ARG A 19 -1.47 -3.44 16.44
C ARG A 19 -2.91 -3.78 16.86
N PRO A 20 -3.13 -4.47 17.99
CA PRO A 20 -4.48 -4.64 18.55
C PRO A 20 -5.16 -3.27 18.77
N GLY A 21 -6.45 -3.16 18.47
CA GLY A 21 -7.20 -1.90 18.57
C GLY A 21 -6.77 -0.82 17.56
N ARG A 22 -6.18 -1.19 16.41
CA ARG A 22 -5.80 -0.26 15.34
C ARG A 22 -7.02 0.27 14.58
N ILE A 23 -6.98 1.53 14.18
CA ILE A 23 -7.98 2.16 13.30
C ILE A 23 -7.60 2.02 11.81
N CYS A 24 -6.46 1.40 11.51
CA CYS A 24 -5.94 1.24 10.15
C CYS A 24 -6.93 0.57 9.18
N PRO A 25 -7.65 -0.52 9.57
CA PRO A 25 -8.63 -1.16 8.70
C PRO A 25 -9.78 -0.24 8.30
N GLU A 26 -10.26 0.62 9.22
CA GLU A 26 -11.34 1.57 8.96
C GLU A 26 -10.91 2.62 7.93
N ILE A 27 -9.72 3.21 8.12
CA ILE A 27 -9.14 4.18 7.18
C ILE A 27 -8.90 3.52 5.81
N ALA A 28 -8.33 2.31 5.77
CA ALA A 28 -8.08 1.60 4.53
C ALA A 28 -9.38 1.23 3.79
N THR A 29 -10.41 0.82 4.50
CA THR A 29 -11.73 0.51 3.92
C THR A 29 -12.37 1.78 3.34
N TRP A 30 -12.30 2.89 4.07
CA TRP A 30 -12.79 4.17 3.56
C TRP A 30 -12.03 4.59 2.30
N MET A 31 -10.69 4.49 2.31
CA MET A 31 -9.84 4.79 1.17
C MET A 31 -10.18 3.91 -0.04
N THR A 32 -10.32 2.61 0.15
CA THR A 32 -10.71 1.68 -0.92
C THR A 32 -12.04 2.09 -1.55
N THR A 33 -13.02 2.46 -0.73
CA THR A 33 -14.33 2.92 -1.21
C THR A 33 -14.21 4.26 -1.97
N ALA A 34 -13.40 5.18 -1.48
CA ALA A 34 -13.21 6.49 -2.11
C ALA A 34 -12.48 6.39 -3.45
N LEU A 35 -11.46 5.52 -3.53
CA LEU A 35 -10.69 5.25 -4.75
C LEU A 35 -11.54 4.52 -5.79
N GLN A 36 -12.34 3.52 -5.37
CA GLN A 36 -13.13 2.68 -6.29
C GLN A 36 -14.30 3.40 -6.94
N ARG A 37 -14.78 4.51 -6.36
CA ARG A 37 -16.11 5.10 -6.68
C ARG A 37 -16.33 5.40 -8.15
N ASP A 38 -15.33 5.99 -8.83
CA ASP A 38 -15.42 6.42 -10.22
C ASP A 38 -14.25 5.82 -11.05
N SER A 39 -13.54 4.83 -10.51
CA SER A 39 -12.32 4.26 -11.07
C SER A 39 -12.59 3.09 -12.01
N ALA A 40 -11.81 3.01 -13.10
CA ALA A 40 -11.69 1.81 -13.94
C ALA A 40 -10.77 0.74 -13.31
N LEU A 41 -9.97 1.12 -12.30
CA LEU A 41 -9.10 0.21 -11.56
C LEU A 41 -9.92 -0.57 -10.52
N ARG A 42 -9.39 -1.71 -10.09
CA ARG A 42 -9.99 -2.53 -9.03
C ARG A 42 -9.14 -2.49 -7.78
N TYR A 43 -9.65 -1.89 -6.72
CA TYR A 43 -8.98 -1.77 -5.42
C TYR A 43 -9.38 -2.91 -4.48
N GLU A 44 -8.40 -3.62 -3.94
CA GLU A 44 -8.62 -4.77 -3.06
C GLU A 44 -7.80 -4.62 -1.77
N LEU A 45 -8.44 -4.91 -0.62
CA LEU A 45 -7.78 -4.84 0.69
C LEU A 45 -6.90 -6.07 0.95
N ILE A 46 -5.71 -5.84 1.47
CA ILE A 46 -4.83 -6.85 2.07
C ILE A 46 -4.50 -6.43 3.49
N ASP A 47 -4.93 -7.21 4.47
CA ASP A 47 -4.60 -6.95 5.88
C ASP A 47 -3.40 -7.78 6.32
N LEU A 48 -2.27 -7.14 6.63
CA LEU A 48 -1.05 -7.82 7.09
C LEU A 48 -1.24 -8.61 8.38
N ALA A 49 -2.23 -8.26 9.21
CA ALA A 49 -2.57 -9.08 10.37
C ALA A 49 -3.21 -10.43 9.99
N GLN A 50 -3.90 -10.50 8.85
CA GLN A 50 -4.48 -11.74 8.33
C GLN A 50 -3.45 -12.55 7.53
N VAL A 51 -2.56 -11.87 6.78
CA VAL A 51 -1.43 -12.51 6.09
C VAL A 51 -0.52 -13.20 7.10
N ASN A 52 -0.30 -12.58 8.26
CA ASN A 52 0.39 -13.15 9.42
C ASN A 52 1.76 -13.76 9.10
N LEU A 53 2.59 -13.04 8.35
CA LEU A 53 3.97 -13.47 8.08
C LEU A 53 4.78 -13.54 9.39
N PRO A 54 5.62 -14.57 9.58
CA PRO A 54 6.61 -14.56 10.64
C PRO A 54 7.61 -13.41 10.44
N PHE A 55 8.54 -13.18 11.35
CA PHE A 55 9.72 -12.40 11.00
C PHE A 55 10.45 -13.09 9.86
N LEU A 56 11.06 -12.28 8.97
CA LEU A 56 11.77 -12.78 7.79
C LEU A 56 12.71 -13.95 8.15
N ASP A 57 12.37 -15.12 7.64
CA ASP A 57 13.03 -16.41 7.94
C ASP A 57 13.56 -17.11 6.69
N GLU A 58 13.51 -16.45 5.53
CA GLU A 58 14.13 -16.99 4.31
C GLU A 58 15.66 -17.01 4.45
N PRO A 59 16.31 -18.14 4.12
CA PRO A 59 17.77 -18.26 4.24
C PRO A 59 18.52 -17.48 3.16
N LEU A 60 17.88 -17.18 2.04
CA LEU A 60 18.43 -16.45 0.92
C LEU A 60 17.82 -15.04 0.82
N MET A 61 18.59 -14.10 0.26
CA MET A 61 18.07 -12.77 -0.01
C MET A 61 16.94 -12.80 -1.06
N ALA A 62 15.87 -12.02 -0.86
CA ALA A 62 14.70 -11.97 -1.72
C ALA A 62 15.05 -11.62 -3.19
N ALA A 63 16.14 -10.87 -3.42
CA ALA A 63 16.61 -10.51 -4.75
C ALA A 63 17.02 -11.70 -5.64
N LEU A 64 17.21 -12.90 -5.06
CA LEU A 64 17.46 -14.11 -5.83
C LEU A 64 16.17 -14.72 -6.41
N GLY A 65 15.00 -14.30 -5.95
CA GLY A 65 13.70 -14.78 -6.44
C GLY A 65 13.41 -16.25 -6.16
N THR A 66 14.12 -16.84 -5.19
CA THR A 66 13.94 -18.23 -4.77
C THR A 66 13.53 -18.26 -3.32
N TYR A 67 12.37 -18.82 -3.04
CA TYR A 67 11.78 -18.86 -1.70
C TYR A 67 11.61 -20.30 -1.20
N GLU A 68 12.09 -20.58 0.01
CA GLU A 68 12.04 -21.92 0.60
C GLU A 68 10.74 -22.17 1.36
N HIS A 69 10.14 -21.12 1.93
CA HIS A 69 8.96 -21.27 2.78
C HIS A 69 7.64 -21.07 2.02
N GLU A 70 6.62 -21.87 2.35
CA GLU A 70 5.32 -21.78 1.68
C GLU A 70 4.60 -20.45 1.96
N HIS A 71 4.75 -19.87 3.16
CA HIS A 71 4.18 -18.56 3.45
C HIS A 71 4.77 -17.45 2.54
N THR A 72 6.08 -17.51 2.23
CA THR A 72 6.72 -16.58 1.30
C THR A 72 6.21 -16.80 -0.12
N ARG A 73 6.14 -18.04 -0.59
CA ARG A 73 5.60 -18.36 -1.92
C ARG A 73 4.14 -17.93 -2.05
N ALA A 74 3.32 -18.11 -1.00
CA ALA A 74 1.94 -17.66 -0.99
C ALA A 74 1.86 -16.13 -1.06
N TRP A 75 2.71 -15.43 -0.31
CA TRP A 75 2.81 -13.97 -0.33
C TRP A 75 3.27 -13.47 -1.70
N SER A 76 4.29 -14.08 -2.30
CA SER A 76 4.77 -13.79 -3.65
C SER A 76 3.65 -13.93 -4.70
N ARG A 77 2.92 -15.05 -4.69
CA ARG A 77 1.78 -15.25 -5.60
C ARG A 77 0.71 -14.18 -5.42
N GLN A 78 0.41 -13.80 -4.18
CA GLN A 78 -0.59 -12.78 -3.88
C GLN A 78 -0.17 -11.41 -4.43
N ILE A 79 1.06 -10.96 -4.14
CA ILE A 79 1.58 -9.65 -4.56
C ILE A 79 1.81 -9.58 -6.06
N SER A 80 2.26 -10.67 -6.69
CA SER A 80 2.43 -10.75 -8.14
C SER A 80 1.13 -10.50 -8.91
N GLY A 81 -0.01 -10.79 -8.30
CA GLY A 81 -1.34 -10.60 -8.90
C GLY A 81 -1.85 -9.16 -8.92
N TYR A 82 -1.07 -8.18 -8.47
CA TYR A 82 -1.45 -6.76 -8.46
C TYR A 82 -0.54 -5.92 -9.36
N ASP A 83 -1.12 -4.89 -9.95
CA ASP A 83 -0.46 -3.98 -10.89
C ASP A 83 0.08 -2.72 -10.19
N GLY A 84 -0.40 -2.42 -8.97
CA GLY A 84 0.03 -1.28 -8.17
C GLY A 84 -0.37 -1.39 -6.71
N PHE A 85 0.10 -0.44 -5.89
CA PHE A 85 -0.03 -0.52 -4.43
C PHE A 85 -0.38 0.82 -3.78
N VAL A 86 -1.28 0.75 -2.78
CA VAL A 86 -1.57 1.82 -1.82
C VAL A 86 -1.28 1.30 -0.43
N PHE A 87 -0.26 1.81 0.24
CA PHE A 87 0.11 1.40 1.58
C PHE A 87 -0.54 2.31 2.63
N VAL A 88 -1.44 1.76 3.45
CA VAL A 88 -2.14 2.49 4.51
C VAL A 88 -1.53 2.14 5.87
N PHE A 89 -0.96 3.12 6.58
CA PHE A 89 -0.27 2.85 7.85
C PHE A 89 -0.16 4.08 8.77
N PRO A 90 -0.09 3.85 10.10
CA PRO A 90 0.22 4.90 11.08
C PRO A 90 1.72 5.20 11.10
N GLN A 91 2.06 6.39 11.58
CA GLN A 91 3.43 6.68 11.98
C GLN A 91 3.68 6.16 13.42
N TYR A 92 4.70 5.30 13.58
CA TYR A 92 5.22 4.88 14.88
C TYR A 92 6.65 5.36 15.06
N ASN A 93 6.92 6.17 16.09
CA ASN A 93 8.27 6.66 16.40
C ASN A 93 9.01 7.21 15.16
N TRP A 94 8.31 8.02 14.35
CA TRP A 94 8.80 8.63 13.11
C TRP A 94 8.98 7.68 11.91
N GLY A 95 8.60 6.43 12.03
CA GLY A 95 8.70 5.43 10.98
C GLY A 95 7.37 4.79 10.63
N TYR A 96 7.39 3.94 9.63
CA TYR A 96 6.30 3.05 9.30
C TYR A 96 6.35 1.78 10.20
N PRO A 97 5.24 1.02 10.35
CA PRO A 97 5.18 -0.15 11.22
C PRO A 97 6.14 -1.27 10.81
N ALA A 98 6.76 -1.95 11.78
CA ALA A 98 7.65 -3.08 11.55
C ALA A 98 7.02 -4.21 10.73
N PRO A 99 5.73 -4.61 10.92
CA PRO A 99 5.10 -5.61 10.08
C PRO A 99 5.03 -5.22 8.59
N LEU A 100 4.89 -3.92 8.29
CA LEU A 100 4.93 -3.45 6.91
C LEU A 100 6.32 -3.62 6.31
N LYS A 101 7.38 -3.23 7.05
CA LYS A 101 8.76 -3.45 6.58
C LYS A 101 9.04 -4.92 6.36
N ASN A 102 8.64 -5.76 7.31
CA ASN A 102 8.80 -7.21 7.23
C ASN A 102 8.14 -7.79 5.96
N ALA A 103 6.88 -7.40 5.68
CA ALA A 103 6.17 -7.87 4.50
C ALA A 103 6.82 -7.42 3.17
N LEU A 104 7.41 -6.21 3.15
CA LEU A 104 8.15 -5.70 1.99
C LEU A 104 9.45 -6.47 1.77
N ASP A 105 10.17 -6.82 2.84
CA ASP A 105 11.48 -7.46 2.80
C ASP A 105 11.44 -8.95 2.39
N PHE A 106 10.29 -9.62 2.54
CA PHE A 106 10.10 -10.99 2.08
C PHE A 106 10.23 -11.14 0.57
N LEU A 107 9.97 -10.07 -0.21
CA LEU A 107 9.88 -10.11 -1.66
C LEU A 107 10.76 -9.01 -2.28
N TYR A 108 11.11 -9.17 -3.55
CA TYR A 108 11.89 -8.17 -4.28
C TYR A 108 11.32 -7.91 -5.69
N HIS A 109 11.36 -8.90 -6.57
CA HIS A 109 10.95 -8.75 -7.97
C HIS A 109 9.46 -8.46 -8.14
N GLU A 110 8.64 -8.92 -7.21
CA GLU A 110 7.19 -8.75 -7.21
C GLU A 110 6.76 -7.28 -7.08
N TRP A 111 7.65 -6.43 -6.56
CA TRP A 111 7.42 -5.00 -6.39
C TRP A 111 7.89 -4.17 -7.60
N HIS A 112 8.81 -4.70 -8.43
CA HIS A 112 9.49 -3.95 -9.47
C HIS A 112 8.52 -3.32 -10.47
N ASP A 113 8.83 -2.08 -10.86
CA ASP A 113 8.15 -1.30 -11.89
C ASP A 113 6.66 -1.07 -11.65
N LYS A 114 6.15 -1.38 -10.45
CA LYS A 114 4.75 -1.16 -10.09
C LYS A 114 4.56 0.20 -9.42
N PRO A 115 3.53 0.98 -9.80
CA PRO A 115 3.24 2.24 -9.15
C PRO A 115 2.84 2.04 -7.69
N ALA A 116 3.32 2.90 -6.81
CA ALA A 116 3.08 2.81 -5.37
C ALA A 116 2.86 4.18 -4.75
N THR A 117 1.93 4.25 -3.80
CA THR A 117 1.71 5.43 -2.97
C THR A 117 1.42 5.04 -1.53
N SER A 118 1.39 6.02 -0.64
CA SER A 118 1.07 5.82 0.77
C SER A 118 -0.07 6.71 1.25
N VAL A 119 -0.84 6.18 2.19
CA VAL A 119 -1.81 6.90 3.01
C VAL A 119 -1.36 6.75 4.45
N THR A 120 -0.80 7.79 5.01
CA THR A 120 -0.32 7.80 6.39
C THR A 120 -1.28 8.52 7.30
N TYR A 121 -1.27 8.21 8.58
CA TYR A 121 -2.10 8.90 9.55
C TYR A 121 -1.44 9.01 10.93
N GLY A 122 -1.89 10.00 11.68
CA GLY A 122 -1.44 10.31 13.03
C GLY A 122 -1.76 11.76 13.40
N SER A 123 -1.35 12.22 14.58
CA SER A 123 -1.62 13.58 15.05
C SER A 123 -1.05 14.69 14.15
N ARG A 124 -0.09 14.36 13.30
CA ARG A 124 0.53 15.23 12.30
C ARG A 124 0.57 14.58 10.91
N GLY A 125 -0.47 13.82 10.55
CA GLY A 125 -0.59 13.17 9.25
C GLY A 125 0.36 11.98 9.01
N GLY A 126 1.36 11.76 9.86
CA GLY A 126 2.32 10.67 9.66
C GLY A 126 3.42 10.99 8.64
N ASN A 127 3.73 12.27 8.42
CA ASN A 127 4.64 12.77 7.39
C ASN A 127 6.04 12.12 7.39
N ARG A 128 6.61 11.83 8.56
CA ARG A 128 7.94 11.20 8.64
C ARG A 128 7.91 9.75 8.21
N GLY A 129 6.84 9.03 8.53
CA GLY A 129 6.59 7.69 8.00
C GLY A 129 6.43 7.70 6.48
N ALA A 130 5.70 8.69 5.95
CA ALA A 130 5.55 8.91 4.51
C ALA A 130 6.89 9.17 3.81
N GLN A 131 7.74 10.03 4.38
CA GLN A 131 9.08 10.30 3.85
C GLN A 131 9.98 9.06 3.89
N GLN A 132 9.94 8.29 4.97
CA GLN A 132 10.80 7.13 5.16
C GLN A 132 10.46 5.99 4.19
N ILE A 133 9.18 5.75 3.90
CA ILE A 133 8.79 4.67 3.00
C ILE A 133 9.18 4.94 1.55
N GLN A 134 9.36 6.19 1.13
CA GLN A 134 9.81 6.53 -0.23
C GLN A 134 11.19 5.94 -0.55
N GLN A 135 12.09 5.89 0.44
CA GLN A 135 13.40 5.25 0.26
C GLN A 135 13.26 3.74 0.04
N VAL A 136 12.29 3.10 0.71
CA VAL A 136 12.01 1.67 0.54
C VAL A 136 11.39 1.41 -0.83
N PHE A 137 10.47 2.25 -1.29
CA PHE A 137 9.92 2.13 -2.65
C PHE A 137 11.03 2.22 -3.70
N ALA A 138 11.93 3.18 -3.57
CA ALA A 138 13.09 3.31 -4.47
C ALA A 138 14.01 2.07 -4.41
N GLY A 139 14.31 1.56 -3.20
CA GLY A 139 15.14 0.36 -3.00
C GLY A 139 14.52 -0.92 -3.56
N LEU A 140 13.19 -1.00 -3.62
CA LEU A 140 12.42 -2.10 -4.21
C LEU A 140 12.07 -1.86 -5.68
N HIS A 141 12.63 -0.81 -6.31
CA HIS A 141 12.38 -0.42 -7.70
C HIS A 141 10.90 -0.24 -8.04
N MET A 142 10.07 0.14 -7.07
CA MET A 142 8.70 0.60 -7.32
C MET A 142 8.75 1.98 -8.00
N ARG A 143 7.65 2.40 -8.61
CA ARG A 143 7.44 3.75 -9.15
C ARG A 143 6.59 4.57 -8.20
N PRO A 144 7.18 5.38 -7.30
CA PRO A 144 6.41 6.20 -6.39
C PRO A 144 5.53 7.21 -7.16
N LEU A 145 4.25 7.32 -6.80
CA LEU A 145 3.41 8.40 -7.30
C LEU A 145 3.90 9.74 -6.74
N ALA A 146 3.65 10.82 -7.49
CA ALA A 146 4.03 12.17 -7.08
C ALA A 146 3.32 12.61 -5.79
N ASN A 147 2.09 12.15 -5.59
CA ASN A 147 1.30 12.45 -4.40
C ASN A 147 1.16 11.23 -3.49
N HIS A 148 1.07 11.50 -2.20
CA HIS A 148 0.64 10.62 -1.14
C HIS A 148 -0.37 11.37 -0.26
N LEU A 149 -1.01 10.69 0.68
CA LEU A 149 -2.02 11.29 1.55
C LEU A 149 -1.60 11.20 3.01
N GLU A 150 -1.67 12.33 3.71
CA GLU A 150 -1.35 12.44 5.14
C GLU A 150 -2.61 12.84 5.92
N VAL A 151 -3.18 11.89 6.66
CA VAL A 151 -4.42 12.11 7.43
C VAL A 151 -4.08 12.55 8.85
N SER A 152 -4.32 13.81 9.16
CA SER A 152 -4.20 14.33 10.52
C SER A 152 -5.43 13.92 11.34
N ILE A 153 -5.18 13.28 12.48
CA ILE A 153 -6.21 12.87 13.43
C ILE A 153 -5.97 13.64 14.74
N THR A 154 -6.94 14.43 15.13
CA THR A 154 -6.89 15.27 16.33
C THR A 154 -7.56 14.57 17.52
N ASP A 155 -7.26 15.03 18.74
CA ASP A 155 -7.74 14.38 19.98
C ASP A 155 -9.28 14.39 20.11
N ASP A 156 -9.94 15.38 19.51
CA ASP A 156 -11.40 15.48 19.47
C ASP A 156 -12.08 14.52 18.48
N GLN A 157 -11.32 13.88 17.62
CA GLN A 157 -11.80 12.89 16.64
C GLN A 157 -11.70 11.44 17.14
N VAL A 158 -11.13 11.23 18.33
CA VAL A 158 -10.96 9.89 18.91
C VAL A 158 -11.61 9.81 20.29
N ASP A 159 -12.05 8.61 20.66
CA ASP A 159 -12.53 8.31 21.99
C ASP A 159 -11.39 7.99 22.98
N ALA A 160 -11.74 7.64 24.22
CA ALA A 160 -10.79 7.26 25.27
C ALA A 160 -9.97 6.01 24.94
N ASN A 161 -10.41 5.20 23.97
CA ASN A 161 -9.73 3.99 23.48
C ASN A 161 -8.95 4.24 22.19
N TRP A 162 -8.83 5.51 21.76
CA TRP A 162 -8.20 5.90 20.49
C TRP A 162 -8.89 5.33 19.25
N GLN A 163 -10.22 5.14 19.30
CA GLN A 163 -11.05 4.80 18.17
C GLN A 163 -11.66 6.07 17.56
N LEU A 164 -11.81 6.12 16.24
CA LEU A 164 -12.45 7.26 15.58
C LEU A 164 -13.92 7.37 16.00
N THR A 165 -14.32 8.53 16.46
CA THR A 165 -15.72 8.80 16.85
C THR A 165 -16.63 8.95 15.64
N ASP A 166 -16.11 9.51 14.55
CA ASP A 166 -16.78 9.63 13.26
C ASP A 166 -15.76 9.54 12.12
N LEU A 167 -15.62 8.34 11.55
CA LEU A 167 -14.75 8.07 10.41
C LEU A 167 -15.09 8.95 9.20
N GLN A 168 -16.38 9.14 8.92
CA GLN A 168 -16.81 9.88 7.74
C GLN A 168 -16.48 11.37 7.86
N ALA A 169 -16.72 11.98 9.02
CA ALA A 169 -16.35 13.36 9.28
C ALA A 169 -14.83 13.56 9.20
N THR A 170 -14.05 12.64 9.81
CA THR A 170 -12.59 12.68 9.80
C THR A 170 -12.01 12.58 8.40
N MET A 171 -12.53 11.66 7.57
CA MET A 171 -11.96 11.35 6.26
C MET A 171 -12.50 12.22 5.12
N ARG A 172 -13.68 12.83 5.27
CA ARG A 172 -14.34 13.66 4.25
C ARG A 172 -13.45 14.75 3.65
N PRO A 173 -12.62 15.49 4.42
CA PRO A 173 -11.71 16.51 3.86
C PRO A 173 -10.72 15.95 2.83
N TYR A 174 -10.40 14.66 2.89
CA TYR A 174 -9.39 14.00 2.06
C TYR A 174 -9.96 13.39 0.77
N LEU A 175 -11.28 13.47 0.53
CA LEU A 175 -11.91 12.83 -0.64
C LEU A 175 -11.33 13.32 -1.98
N GLY A 176 -11.04 14.62 -2.10
CA GLY A 176 -10.45 15.19 -3.31
C GLY A 176 -9.03 14.66 -3.56
N GLN A 177 -8.24 14.50 -2.50
CA GLN A 177 -6.88 13.94 -2.58
C GLN A 177 -6.92 12.43 -2.91
N ALA A 178 -7.86 11.68 -2.35
CA ALA A 178 -8.06 10.27 -2.70
C ALA A 178 -8.36 10.09 -4.20
N ARG A 179 -9.23 10.93 -4.77
CA ARG A 179 -9.50 10.91 -6.22
C ARG A 179 -8.28 11.26 -7.06
N ALA A 180 -7.48 12.23 -6.62
CA ALA A 180 -6.22 12.56 -7.30
C ALA A 180 -5.22 11.40 -7.28
N LEU A 181 -5.18 10.59 -6.21
CA LEU A 181 -4.36 9.37 -6.17
C LEU A 181 -4.84 8.32 -7.17
N ASP A 182 -6.15 8.14 -7.34
CA ASP A 182 -6.71 7.22 -8.35
C ASP A 182 -6.32 7.66 -9.77
N THR A 183 -6.46 8.95 -10.07
CA THR A 183 -6.06 9.50 -11.37
C THR A 183 -4.57 9.24 -11.65
N GLN A 184 -3.69 9.54 -10.70
CA GLN A 184 -2.25 9.30 -10.87
C GLN A 184 -1.90 7.81 -10.98
N MET A 185 -2.59 6.93 -10.25
CA MET A 185 -2.42 5.49 -10.36
C MET A 185 -2.77 5.01 -11.77
N SER A 186 -3.90 5.48 -12.32
CA SER A 186 -4.34 5.15 -13.66
C SER A 186 -3.37 5.64 -14.74
N GLU A 187 -2.89 6.88 -14.62
CA GLU A 187 -1.88 7.46 -15.52
C GLU A 187 -0.58 6.65 -15.48
N ALA A 188 -0.06 6.36 -14.29
CA ALA A 188 1.17 5.60 -14.12
C ALA A 188 1.09 4.17 -14.71
N LEU A 189 -0.08 3.55 -14.70
CA LEU A 189 -0.30 2.22 -15.29
C LEU A 189 -0.42 2.29 -16.82
N THR A 190 -0.97 3.36 -17.36
CA THR A 190 -1.08 3.57 -18.83
C THR A 190 0.30 3.80 -19.44
N ASP A 191 1.15 4.63 -18.83
CA ASP A 191 2.51 4.92 -19.28
C ASP A 191 3.39 3.66 -19.40
N THR A 192 3.11 2.65 -18.56
CA THR A 192 3.84 1.36 -18.63
C THR A 192 3.49 0.55 -19.87
N GLN A 193 2.28 0.69 -20.39
CA GLN A 193 1.84 -0.04 -21.60
C GLN A 193 2.40 0.56 -22.89
N GLU A 194 2.75 1.85 -22.89
CA GLU A 194 3.29 2.56 -24.05
C GLU A 194 4.82 2.41 -24.22
N GLN A 195 5.53 1.86 -23.20
CA GLN A 195 6.97 1.56 -23.27
C GLN A 195 7.25 0.05 -23.19
N PRO A 196 7.01 -0.74 -24.26
CA PRO A 196 7.41 -2.13 -24.27
C PRO A 196 8.95 -2.23 -24.45
N GLY A 197 9.64 -2.49 -23.34
CA GLY A 197 10.90 -3.19 -23.35
C GLY A 197 12.13 -2.48 -23.94
N THR A 198 12.88 -1.79 -23.08
CA THR A 198 14.33 -1.72 -23.24
C THR A 198 14.97 -2.36 -22.00
N VAL A 199 14.94 -3.68 -21.94
CA VAL A 199 15.76 -4.44 -20.99
C VAL A 199 17.19 -4.35 -21.47
N THR A 200 17.92 -3.36 -20.98
CA THR A 200 19.38 -3.37 -21.06
C THR A 200 19.89 -4.08 -19.81
N ALA A 201 20.20 -5.37 -19.97
CA ALA A 201 20.96 -6.11 -18.98
C ALA A 201 22.27 -5.35 -18.71
N ARG A 202 22.44 -4.83 -17.51
CA ARG A 202 23.75 -4.46 -16.97
C ARG A 202 23.97 -5.30 -15.73
N LEU A 203 24.98 -6.16 -15.85
CA LEU A 203 25.63 -6.94 -14.80
C LEU A 203 26.18 -6.02 -13.70
#